data_603b4337612d57123a4c2aee9985d90f
#
_entry.id   603b4337612d57123a4c2aee9985d90f
#
_cell.length_a   1.000
_cell.length_b   1.000
_cell.length_c   1.000
_cell.angle_alpha   90.00
_cell.angle_beta   90.00
_cell.angle_gamma   90.00
#
_symmetry.space_group_name_H-M   'P 1'
#
loop_
_entity.id
_entity.type
_entity.pdbx_description
1 polymer ?
#
loop_
_entity_poly.entity_id
_entity_poly.type
_entity_poly.pdbx_seq_one_letter_code
_entity_poly.pdbx_strand_id
1 'polypeptide(L)'
;IDAYRTTGHLMADVEPLAYVQRSHPDLDVVNHGLSLWDLDREFATDGFGGKPTMKLRRILGILRDSYCRTIGFEYMYIANPLERRWIQERIEVGAPRTAREEQLRILRKLNSAEAFESFLQTKYVGQKRFSLEGGESVIPLLDAMISSAAESKLDEVCIGMPHRGRLNVLANIAGKSY
;
A
#
# COMPACT_ATOMS: atom_id res chain seq x y z
N ILE A 1 19.91 5.65 0.64
CA ILE A 1 18.83 4.79 0.07
C ILE A 1 18.52 3.68 1.07
N ASP A 2 19.48 2.86 1.48
CA ASP A 2 19.26 1.70 2.35
C ASP A 2 18.62 2.04 3.70
N ALA A 3 18.94 3.17 4.29
CA ALA A 3 18.26 3.64 5.51
C ALA A 3 16.74 3.77 5.32
N TYR A 4 16.27 4.29 4.17
CA TYR A 4 14.84 4.35 3.87
C TYR A 4 14.21 2.99 3.63
N ARG A 5 14.94 2.06 3.00
CA ARG A 5 14.48 0.67 2.80
C ARG A 5 14.30 -0.06 4.12
N THR A 6 15.18 0.21 5.08
CA THR A 6 15.18 -0.46 6.38
C THR A 6 14.25 0.19 7.40
N THR A 7 14.24 1.52 7.48
CA THR A 7 13.56 2.26 8.56
C THR A 7 12.51 3.25 8.05
N GLY A 8 12.34 3.41 6.73
CA GLY A 8 11.39 4.37 6.17
C GLY A 8 9.95 4.16 6.60
N HIS A 9 9.53 2.90 6.81
CA HIS A 9 8.20 2.54 7.28
C HIS A 9 7.84 3.16 8.65
N LEU A 10 8.84 3.43 9.51
CA LEU A 10 8.64 4.11 10.80
C LEU A 10 8.18 5.56 10.63
N MET A 11 8.39 6.13 9.44
CA MET A 11 7.95 7.47 9.08
C MET A 11 6.62 7.49 8.32
N ALA A 12 6.06 6.31 8.00
CA ALA A 12 4.80 6.22 7.28
C ALA A 12 3.65 6.76 8.15
N ASP A 13 2.78 7.56 7.53
CA ASP A 13 1.58 8.10 8.17
C ASP A 13 0.44 7.10 8.04
N VAL A 14 0.46 6.11 8.93
CA VAL A 14 -0.51 5.01 9.00
C VAL A 14 -1.57 5.24 10.09
N GLU A 15 -1.53 6.38 10.79
CA GLU A 15 -2.47 6.73 11.85
C GLU A 15 -3.67 7.50 11.26
N PRO A 16 -4.87 6.91 11.22
CA PRO A 16 -6.03 7.54 10.61
C PRO A 16 -6.70 8.61 11.49
N LEU A 17 -6.36 8.65 12.79
CA LEU A 17 -7.07 9.51 13.75
C LEU A 17 -6.38 10.86 13.94
N ALA A 18 -5.08 10.92 13.83
CA ALA A 18 -4.33 12.17 14.00
C ALA A 18 -3.00 12.13 13.26
N TYR A 19 -2.68 13.23 12.59
CA TYR A 19 -1.33 13.41 12.04
C TYR A 19 -0.32 13.58 13.16
N VAL A 20 0.69 12.75 13.18
CA VAL A 20 1.84 12.85 14.08
C VAL A 20 3.09 13.13 13.25
N GLN A 21 3.74 14.25 13.53
CA GLN A 21 5.03 14.54 12.90
C GLN A 21 6.07 13.53 13.41
N ARG A 22 6.58 12.70 12.51
CA ARG A 22 7.59 11.69 12.81
C ARG A 22 8.95 12.16 12.31
N SER A 23 10.00 11.83 13.05
CA SER A 23 11.38 12.01 12.64
C SER A 23 12.20 10.80 13.04
N HIS A 24 13.15 10.40 12.21
CA HIS A 24 14.07 9.30 12.51
C HIS A 24 15.50 9.72 12.17
N PRO A 25 16.45 9.56 13.09
CA PRO A 25 17.83 10.01 12.88
C PRO A 25 18.47 9.39 11.64
N ASP A 26 18.22 8.11 11.37
CA ASP A 26 18.81 7.38 10.22
C ASP A 26 18.29 7.88 8.87
N LEU A 27 17.23 8.69 8.86
CA LEU A 27 16.66 9.26 7.62
C LEU A 27 17.07 10.73 7.42
N ASP A 28 17.76 11.30 8.39
CA ASP A 28 18.33 12.65 8.25
C ASP A 28 19.61 12.60 7.42
N VAL A 29 19.61 13.39 6.33
CA VAL A 29 20.75 13.46 5.40
C VAL A 29 22.06 13.88 6.08
N VAL A 30 21.97 14.68 7.15
CA VAL A 30 23.13 15.16 7.91
C VAL A 30 23.89 13.99 8.56
N ASN A 31 23.17 12.98 9.04
CA ASN A 31 23.76 11.79 9.65
C ASN A 31 24.47 10.88 8.63
N HIS A 32 24.28 11.15 7.34
CA HIS A 32 24.97 10.49 6.23
C HIS A 32 26.09 11.35 5.63
N GLY A 33 26.54 12.41 6.33
CA GLY A 33 27.59 13.31 5.86
C GLY A 33 27.17 14.19 4.68
N LEU A 34 25.86 14.35 4.47
CA LEU A 34 25.28 15.20 3.42
C LEU A 34 24.69 16.46 4.05
N SER A 35 24.57 17.52 3.26
CA SER A 35 24.04 18.80 3.69
C SER A 35 22.96 19.29 2.72
N LEU A 36 22.30 20.39 3.06
CA LEU A 36 21.35 21.06 2.16
C LEU A 36 22.00 21.52 0.84
N TRP A 37 23.30 21.78 0.85
CA TRP A 37 24.07 22.18 -0.35
C TRP A 37 24.23 21.03 -1.35
N ASP A 38 24.11 19.78 -0.88
CA ASP A 38 24.21 18.59 -1.73
C ASP A 38 22.92 18.24 -2.46
N LEU A 39 21.81 18.91 -2.14
CA LEU A 39 20.49 18.58 -2.71
C LEU A 39 20.46 18.63 -4.24
N ASP A 40 21.20 19.54 -4.85
CA ASP A 40 21.28 19.68 -6.31
C ASP A 40 22.47 18.93 -6.94
N ARG A 41 23.29 18.32 -6.13
CA ARG A 41 24.42 17.48 -6.56
C ARG A 41 23.90 16.14 -7.08
N GLU A 42 24.54 15.63 -8.12
CA GLU A 42 24.23 14.30 -8.70
C GLU A 42 25.02 13.20 -8.00
N PHE A 43 24.35 12.09 -7.77
CA PHE A 43 24.90 10.88 -7.16
C PHE A 43 24.62 9.67 -8.05
N ALA A 44 25.52 8.71 -8.07
CA ALA A 44 25.29 7.40 -8.66
C ALA A 44 24.23 6.67 -7.84
N THR A 45 23.28 6.01 -8.52
CA THR A 45 22.10 5.42 -7.90
C THR A 45 22.04 3.90 -8.02
N ASP A 46 22.95 3.29 -8.75
CA ASP A 46 22.91 1.86 -9.08
C ASP A 46 21.56 1.42 -9.67
N GLY A 47 21.00 2.27 -10.53
CA GLY A 47 19.70 2.02 -11.19
C GLY A 47 18.47 2.38 -10.38
N PHE A 48 18.59 2.90 -9.15
CA PHE A 48 17.47 3.38 -8.38
C PHE A 48 16.64 4.41 -9.16
N GLY A 49 15.31 4.26 -9.14
CA GLY A 49 14.40 5.12 -9.89
C GLY A 49 14.60 5.06 -11.42
N GLY A 50 15.21 3.98 -11.94
CA GLY A 50 15.43 3.74 -13.36
C GLY A 50 16.50 4.61 -14.03
N LYS A 51 17.39 5.25 -13.24
CA LYS A 51 18.44 6.13 -13.75
C LYS A 51 19.80 5.83 -13.12
N PRO A 52 20.91 5.91 -13.85
CA PRO A 52 22.25 5.66 -13.31
C PRO A 52 22.71 6.76 -12.36
N THR A 53 22.26 8.00 -12.56
CA THR A 53 22.57 9.16 -11.70
C THR A 53 21.33 10.00 -11.45
N MET A 54 21.22 10.59 -10.27
CA MET A 54 20.16 11.54 -9.92
C MET A 54 20.63 12.58 -8.92
N LYS A 55 19.99 13.75 -8.94
CA LYS A 55 20.13 14.75 -7.88
C LYS A 55 19.59 14.22 -6.56
N LEU A 56 20.27 14.53 -5.44
CA LEU A 56 19.89 14.08 -4.11
C LEU A 56 18.41 14.42 -3.79
N ARG A 57 17.95 15.63 -4.14
CA ARG A 57 16.53 16.01 -3.92
C ARG A 57 15.55 15.07 -4.61
N ARG A 58 15.90 14.55 -5.78
CA ARG A 58 15.04 13.60 -6.51
C ARG A 58 15.06 12.23 -5.86
N ILE A 59 16.24 11.77 -5.44
CA ILE A 59 16.38 10.53 -4.67
C ILE A 59 15.52 10.58 -3.41
N LEU A 60 15.65 11.64 -2.61
CA LEU A 60 14.86 11.82 -1.38
C LEU A 60 13.36 11.92 -1.67
N GLY A 61 12.96 12.58 -2.76
CA GLY A 61 11.55 12.63 -3.19
C GLY A 61 10.97 11.26 -3.42
N ILE A 62 11.65 10.42 -4.24
CA ILE A 62 11.21 9.04 -4.51
C ILE A 62 11.16 8.24 -3.21
N LEU A 63 12.21 8.29 -2.37
CA LEU A 63 12.28 7.55 -1.12
C LEU A 63 11.13 7.91 -0.16
N ARG A 64 10.87 9.20 0.01
CA ARG A 64 9.75 9.67 0.86
C ARG A 64 8.40 9.25 0.29
N ASP A 65 8.24 9.36 -1.02
CA ASP A 65 6.98 8.94 -1.68
C ASP A 65 6.76 7.43 -1.58
N SER A 66 7.82 6.63 -1.64
CA SER A 66 7.73 5.17 -1.54
C SER A 66 7.55 4.68 -0.10
N TYR A 67 8.27 5.23 0.87
CA TYR A 67 8.37 4.64 2.20
C TYR A 67 7.70 5.42 3.33
N CYS A 68 7.41 6.73 3.14
CA CYS A 68 6.96 7.62 4.22
C CYS A 68 5.57 8.19 3.98
N ARG A 69 4.77 7.62 3.06
CA ARG A 69 3.37 8.04 2.83
C ARG A 69 2.43 7.26 3.76
N THR A 70 1.29 6.84 3.27
CA THR A 70 0.22 6.19 4.02
C THR A 70 0.34 4.66 4.08
N ILE A 71 1.44 4.10 3.56
CA ILE A 71 1.73 2.66 3.58
C ILE A 71 3.13 2.47 4.13
N GLY A 72 3.27 1.61 5.15
CA GLY A 72 4.56 1.15 5.65
C GLY A 72 5.00 -0.13 4.93
N PHE A 73 6.17 -0.10 4.29
CA PHE A 73 6.75 -1.27 3.63
C PHE A 73 7.88 -1.85 4.46
N GLU A 74 7.69 -3.07 4.95
CA GLU A 74 8.68 -3.83 5.70
C GLU A 74 9.00 -5.12 4.94
N TYR A 75 10.15 -5.19 4.28
CA TYR A 75 10.54 -6.36 3.47
C TYR A 75 12.03 -6.68 3.54
N MET A 76 12.84 -5.84 4.19
CA MET A 76 14.29 -6.02 4.22
C MET A 76 14.73 -7.28 4.99
N TYR A 77 13.84 -7.87 5.80
CA TYR A 77 14.07 -9.17 6.47
C TYR A 77 13.98 -10.37 5.53
N ILE A 78 13.44 -10.22 4.31
CA ILE A 78 13.38 -11.30 3.32
C ILE A 78 14.81 -11.71 2.94
N ALA A 79 15.15 -12.96 3.14
CA ALA A 79 16.51 -13.46 2.92
C ALA A 79 16.93 -13.45 1.44
N ASN A 80 15.97 -13.74 0.54
CA ASN A 80 16.23 -13.80 -0.89
C ASN A 80 16.41 -12.41 -1.51
N PRO A 81 17.61 -12.06 -2.04
CA PRO A 81 17.86 -10.74 -2.60
C PRO A 81 17.06 -10.47 -3.90
N LEU A 82 16.67 -11.50 -4.65
CA LEU A 82 15.87 -11.33 -5.86
C LEU A 82 14.44 -10.90 -5.53
N GLU A 83 13.86 -11.46 -4.48
CA GLU A 83 12.54 -11.05 -3.98
C GLU A 83 12.57 -9.60 -3.46
N ARG A 84 13.60 -9.22 -2.69
CA ARG A 84 13.76 -7.83 -2.25
C ARG A 84 13.86 -6.87 -3.42
N ARG A 85 14.67 -7.19 -4.43
CA ARG A 85 14.80 -6.38 -5.64
C ARG A 85 13.49 -6.26 -6.40
N TRP A 86 12.75 -7.35 -6.52
CA TRP A 86 11.43 -7.36 -7.17
C TRP A 86 10.44 -6.39 -6.50
N ILE A 87 10.45 -6.32 -5.16
CA ILE A 87 9.65 -5.37 -4.38
C ILE A 87 10.13 -3.94 -4.63
N GLN A 88 11.46 -3.69 -4.52
CA GLN A 88 12.07 -2.38 -4.72
C GLN A 88 11.72 -1.78 -6.07
N GLU A 89 11.84 -2.55 -7.14
CA GLU A 89 11.51 -2.12 -8.51
C GLU A 89 10.05 -1.71 -8.68
N ARG A 90 9.15 -2.18 -7.83
CA ARG A 90 7.71 -1.83 -7.86
C ARG A 90 7.33 -0.64 -7.02
N ILE A 91 7.98 -0.47 -5.87
CA ILE A 91 7.64 0.62 -4.94
C ILE A 91 8.48 1.88 -5.16
N GLU A 92 9.69 1.77 -5.72
CA GLU A 92 10.64 2.87 -5.90
C GLU A 92 10.51 3.61 -7.24
N VAL A 93 9.49 3.32 -8.00
CA VAL A 93 9.21 4.00 -9.29
C VAL A 93 8.30 5.23 -9.16
N GLY A 94 7.83 5.50 -7.95
CA GLY A 94 6.78 6.48 -7.68
C GLY A 94 5.39 5.89 -8.00
N ALA A 95 4.39 6.23 -7.19
CA ALA A 95 3.03 5.76 -7.43
C ALA A 95 2.48 6.39 -8.72
N PRO A 96 2.12 5.59 -9.74
CA PRO A 96 1.44 6.13 -10.89
C PRO A 96 0.09 6.70 -10.44
N ARG A 97 -0.36 7.78 -11.07
CA ARG A 97 -1.71 8.28 -10.80
C ARG A 97 -2.70 7.23 -11.29
N THR A 98 -3.54 6.76 -10.37
CA THR A 98 -4.63 5.83 -10.68
C THR A 98 -5.54 6.45 -11.74
N ALA A 99 -5.83 5.74 -12.82
CA ALA A 99 -6.74 6.19 -13.86
C ALA A 99 -8.13 6.47 -13.30
N ARG A 100 -8.89 7.39 -13.93
CA ARG A 100 -10.23 7.79 -13.46
C ARG A 100 -11.18 6.61 -13.40
N GLU A 101 -11.13 5.73 -14.37
CA GLU A 101 -11.96 4.52 -14.43
C GLU A 101 -11.71 3.61 -13.23
N GLU A 102 -10.46 3.43 -12.85
CA GLU A 102 -10.07 2.62 -11.69
C GLU A 102 -10.46 3.31 -10.38
N GLN A 103 -10.32 4.63 -10.27
CA GLN A 103 -10.82 5.37 -9.10
C GLN A 103 -12.33 5.19 -8.92
N LEU A 104 -13.10 5.24 -10.01
CA LEU A 104 -14.54 5.01 -9.97
C LEU A 104 -14.90 3.56 -9.63
N ARG A 105 -14.11 2.60 -10.10
CA ARG A 105 -14.25 1.19 -9.74
C ARG A 105 -14.04 0.99 -8.23
N ILE A 106 -12.93 1.52 -7.69
CA ILE A 106 -12.64 1.50 -6.26
C ILE A 106 -13.78 2.13 -5.45
N LEU A 107 -14.24 3.32 -5.84
CA LEU A 107 -15.34 4.01 -5.17
C LEU A 107 -16.63 3.17 -5.17
N ARG A 108 -17.00 2.55 -6.29
CA ARG A 108 -18.17 1.66 -6.37
C ARG A 108 -18.03 0.47 -5.42
N LYS A 109 -16.85 -0.15 -5.35
CA LYS A 109 -16.59 -1.28 -4.45
C LYS A 109 -16.65 -0.88 -2.98
N LEU A 110 -16.10 0.28 -2.61
CA LEU A 110 -16.21 0.84 -1.25
C LEU A 110 -17.67 1.11 -0.89
N ASN A 111 -18.40 1.76 -1.78
CA ASN A 111 -19.84 2.04 -1.56
C ASN A 111 -20.66 0.75 -1.44
N SER A 112 -20.38 -0.28 -2.23
CA SER A 112 -21.04 -1.58 -2.11
C SER A 112 -20.74 -2.27 -0.78
N ALA A 113 -19.49 -2.17 -0.30
CA ALA A 113 -19.10 -2.73 0.98
C ALA A 113 -19.82 -2.07 2.15
N GLU A 114 -19.87 -0.73 2.17
CA GLU A 114 -20.58 0.06 3.19
C GLU A 114 -22.09 -0.15 3.14
N ALA A 115 -22.68 -0.10 1.95
CA ALA A 115 -24.12 -0.33 1.78
C ALA A 115 -24.54 -1.73 2.26
N PHE A 116 -23.71 -2.75 2.04
CA PHE A 116 -23.97 -4.09 2.53
C PHE A 116 -23.93 -4.17 4.05
N GLU A 117 -22.93 -3.55 4.71
CA GLU A 117 -22.88 -3.50 6.18
C GLU A 117 -24.10 -2.77 6.77
N SER A 118 -24.48 -1.63 6.19
CA SER A 118 -25.68 -0.87 6.58
C SER A 118 -26.95 -1.68 6.38
N PHE A 119 -27.07 -2.40 5.28
CA PHE A 119 -28.19 -3.31 5.03
C PHE A 119 -28.29 -4.39 6.09
N LEU A 120 -27.19 -5.07 6.41
CA LEU A 120 -27.17 -6.11 7.44
C LEU A 120 -27.54 -5.56 8.82
N GLN A 121 -27.08 -4.35 9.14
CA GLN A 121 -27.40 -3.69 10.40
C GLN A 121 -28.89 -3.39 10.53
N THR A 122 -29.50 -2.95 9.46
CA THR A 122 -30.91 -2.56 9.44
C THR A 122 -31.86 -3.76 9.36
N LYS A 123 -31.53 -4.74 8.50
CA LYS A 123 -32.40 -5.87 8.21
C LYS A 123 -32.30 -6.98 9.27
N TYR A 124 -31.12 -7.20 9.84
CA TYR A 124 -30.84 -8.31 10.75
C TYR A 124 -30.39 -7.80 12.13
N VAL A 125 -31.24 -6.97 12.74
CA VAL A 125 -30.98 -6.41 14.08
C VAL A 125 -30.84 -7.54 15.10
N GLY A 126 -29.78 -7.45 15.94
CA GLY A 126 -29.52 -8.42 17.02
C GLY A 126 -28.85 -9.72 16.61
N GLN A 127 -28.64 -9.97 15.31
CA GLN A 127 -27.85 -11.13 14.89
C GLN A 127 -26.34 -10.89 15.15
N LYS A 128 -25.68 -11.93 15.65
CA LYS A 128 -24.21 -11.89 15.78
C LYS A 128 -23.57 -11.86 14.41
N ARG A 129 -22.92 -10.76 14.10
CA ARG A 129 -22.13 -10.58 12.90
C ARG A 129 -20.80 -9.93 13.24
N PHE A 130 -19.77 -10.25 12.47
CA PHE A 130 -18.47 -9.61 12.56
C PHE A 130 -18.34 -8.65 11.37
N SER A 131 -18.68 -7.40 11.62
CA SER A 131 -18.72 -6.35 10.61
C SER A 131 -17.36 -6.06 10.01
N LEU A 132 -17.36 -5.65 8.74
CA LEU A 132 -16.18 -5.14 8.03
C LEU A 132 -15.95 -3.63 8.26
N GLU A 133 -16.78 -2.98 9.07
CA GLU A 133 -16.65 -1.54 9.35
C GLU A 133 -15.21 -1.17 9.75
N GLY A 134 -14.67 -0.14 9.12
CA GLY A 134 -13.27 0.30 9.24
C GLY A 134 -12.29 -0.47 8.35
N GLY A 135 -12.72 -1.54 7.68
CA GLY A 135 -11.91 -2.37 6.79
C GLY A 135 -12.48 -2.49 5.37
N GLU A 136 -13.36 -1.60 4.95
CA GLU A 136 -14.08 -1.65 3.66
C GLU A 136 -13.12 -1.69 2.46
N SER A 137 -11.93 -1.15 2.61
CA SER A 137 -10.86 -1.18 1.60
C SER A 137 -10.40 -2.60 1.23
N VAL A 138 -10.69 -3.61 2.05
CA VAL A 138 -10.45 -5.02 1.73
C VAL A 138 -11.22 -5.46 0.47
N ILE A 139 -12.42 -4.92 0.24
CA ILE A 139 -13.24 -5.29 -0.92
C ILE A 139 -12.59 -4.84 -2.24
N PRO A 140 -12.25 -3.56 -2.47
CA PRO A 140 -11.52 -3.19 -3.68
C PRO A 140 -10.11 -3.79 -3.76
N LEU A 141 -9.44 -4.06 -2.64
CA LEU A 141 -8.15 -4.75 -2.62
C LEU A 141 -8.26 -6.16 -3.20
N LEU A 142 -9.19 -6.98 -2.69
CA LEU A 142 -9.42 -8.34 -3.19
C LEU A 142 -9.87 -8.34 -4.65
N ASP A 143 -10.73 -7.40 -5.03
CA ASP A 143 -11.17 -7.23 -6.42
C ASP A 143 -9.97 -6.95 -7.37
N ALA A 144 -9.06 -6.07 -6.97
CA ALA A 144 -7.84 -5.78 -7.73
C ALA A 144 -6.89 -6.99 -7.79
N MET A 145 -6.70 -7.69 -6.67
CA MET A 145 -5.86 -8.89 -6.60
C MET A 145 -6.38 -9.99 -7.52
N ILE A 146 -7.69 -10.28 -7.49
CA ILE A 146 -8.31 -11.30 -8.34
C ILE A 146 -8.21 -10.89 -9.82
N SER A 147 -8.44 -9.63 -10.14
CA SER A 147 -8.28 -9.12 -11.50
C SER A 147 -6.85 -9.31 -12.00
N SER A 148 -5.85 -8.95 -11.19
CA SER A 148 -4.44 -9.13 -11.53
C SER A 148 -4.06 -10.62 -11.66
N ALA A 149 -4.62 -11.49 -10.82
CA ALA A 149 -4.44 -12.93 -10.92
C ALA A 149 -4.98 -13.48 -12.25
N ALA A 150 -6.19 -13.04 -12.64
CA ALA A 150 -6.80 -13.44 -13.91
C ALA A 150 -6.00 -12.94 -15.11
N GLU A 151 -5.51 -11.68 -15.10
CA GLU A 151 -4.62 -11.13 -16.12
C GLU A 151 -3.32 -11.93 -16.23
N SER A 152 -2.81 -12.41 -15.09
CA SER A 152 -1.63 -13.26 -15.00
C SER A 152 -1.90 -14.72 -15.38
N LYS A 153 -3.14 -15.04 -15.77
CA LYS A 153 -3.58 -16.39 -16.17
C LYS A 153 -3.39 -17.44 -15.06
N LEU A 154 -3.61 -17.07 -13.82
CA LEU A 154 -3.67 -18.03 -12.72
C LEU A 154 -5.00 -18.81 -12.80
N ASP A 155 -4.93 -20.11 -12.58
CA ASP A 155 -6.09 -21.02 -12.66
C ASP A 155 -7.01 -20.88 -11.45
N GLU A 156 -6.44 -20.63 -10.27
CA GLU A 156 -7.17 -20.59 -9.02
C GLU A 156 -6.66 -19.48 -8.08
N VAL A 157 -7.59 -18.91 -7.30
CA VAL A 157 -7.29 -18.03 -6.16
C VAL A 157 -7.97 -18.60 -4.93
N CYS A 158 -7.21 -18.95 -3.91
CA CYS A 158 -7.72 -19.46 -2.64
C CYS A 158 -7.75 -18.32 -1.60
N ILE A 159 -8.93 -18.05 -1.02
CA ILE A 159 -9.13 -17.00 -0.02
C ILE A 159 -9.46 -17.62 1.33
N GLY A 160 -8.54 -17.51 2.30
CA GLY A 160 -8.78 -17.88 3.69
C GLY A 160 -9.36 -16.73 4.48
N MET A 161 -10.50 -16.96 5.11
CA MET A 161 -11.20 -15.92 5.90
C MET A 161 -11.55 -16.45 7.29
N PRO A 162 -11.15 -15.77 8.39
CA PRO A 162 -11.68 -16.10 9.71
C PRO A 162 -13.16 -15.69 9.77
N HIS A 163 -13.55 -14.76 10.61
CA HIS A 163 -14.98 -14.40 10.74
C HIS A 163 -15.27 -12.93 10.37
N ARG A 164 -14.34 -12.00 10.67
CA ARG A 164 -14.58 -10.58 10.42
C ARG A 164 -14.65 -10.27 8.92
N GLY A 165 -15.76 -9.66 8.53
CA GLY A 165 -15.98 -9.23 7.15
C GLY A 165 -16.28 -10.33 6.14
N ARG A 166 -16.30 -11.62 6.54
CA ARG A 166 -16.49 -12.73 5.58
C ARG A 166 -17.81 -12.64 4.81
N LEU A 167 -18.87 -12.14 5.43
CA LEU A 167 -20.18 -11.98 4.76
C LEU A 167 -20.07 -10.97 3.62
N ASN A 168 -19.40 -9.86 3.86
CA ASN A 168 -19.15 -8.83 2.86
C ASN A 168 -18.31 -9.36 1.70
N VAL A 169 -17.23 -10.10 2.00
CA VAL A 169 -16.39 -10.73 0.97
C VAL A 169 -17.19 -11.75 0.16
N LEU A 170 -17.99 -12.60 0.80
CA LEU A 170 -18.83 -13.57 0.10
C LEU A 170 -19.84 -12.88 -0.84
N ALA A 171 -20.46 -11.78 -0.42
CA ALA A 171 -21.43 -11.05 -1.23
C ALA A 171 -20.73 -10.26 -2.36
N ASN A 172 -19.76 -9.41 -2.03
CA ASN A 172 -19.19 -8.43 -2.96
C ASN A 172 -18.03 -8.96 -3.83
N ILE A 173 -17.41 -10.09 -3.43
CA ILE A 173 -16.30 -10.72 -4.18
C ILE A 173 -16.74 -12.05 -4.78
N ALA A 174 -17.30 -12.96 -3.97
CA ALA A 174 -17.70 -14.28 -4.45
C ALA A 174 -19.11 -14.31 -5.08
N GLY A 175 -19.85 -13.21 -5.09
CA GLY A 175 -21.17 -13.10 -5.71
C GLY A 175 -22.25 -13.93 -5.04
N LYS A 176 -22.07 -14.29 -3.77
CA LYS A 176 -23.08 -15.08 -3.03
C LYS A 176 -24.31 -14.22 -2.74
N SER A 177 -25.49 -14.76 -3.05
CA SER A 177 -26.76 -14.13 -2.69
C SER A 177 -27.08 -14.24 -1.20
N TYR A 178 -27.81 -13.27 -0.66
CA TYR A 178 -28.34 -13.24 0.69
C TYR A 178 -29.85 -13.25 0.70
#